data_f26aec629f2768236ded19061044195b
#
_entry.id   f26aec629f2768236ded19061044195b
#
_cell.length_a   1.000
_cell.length_b   1.000
_cell.length_c   1.000
_cell.angle_alpha   90.00
_cell.angle_beta   90.00
_cell.angle_gamma   90.00
#
_symmetry.space_group_name_H-M   'P 1'
#
loop_
_entity.id
_entity.type
_entity.pdbx_description
1 polymer ?
#
loop_
_entity_poly.entity_id
_entity_poly.type
_entity_poly.pdbx_seq_one_letter_code
_entity_poly.pdbx_strand_id
1 'polypeptide(L)'
;MAKKISAWWAAHKPSKRRLIQVYAALLYNAHIKGFIKGDIYTGPMKNFCVPGFNCYSCPGAIGACPLGALQNALASMDKRAPWYVLGILMLYGLTLGRTICGWLCPLGLIQELLHKIPTPKIKKSRFTHGLSYLKYVILAVFAIGIPLAYSVQRFPVPGFCKYICPAGTFEGAMGLLANPVNAEKFSILNILFTRKFIIMVLIFTACIFCYRAFCRFLCPLGAIYGMFARLAVVGVKVEPGKCTNCGRCVSHCQMDIKRVGDHECISCGNCIDVCPTKAISIKAGKIVLMANEAGKPGEAADSKKTQKRRMRSLIAWSMALVVLAGVFYYVNRDTENVPTVPDAASVSMETSDEKEDDTPIGKEVGMRCPDFTVPLYGDGGTYTLSEHAGKVRVLNFWATWCTPCVGELPYFVQIHQEYGDAIDVIAMHSDMVTDDVQAFIDAERLDLMFALDETGNVIKSLGGSTQLPMTVVVDQNGKNVYNQVGSVTYEKLKSLIEPLL
;
A
#
# COMPACT_ATOMS: atom_id res chain seq x y z
N MET A 1 -44.68 -1.18 17.82
CA MET A 1 -43.48 -1.46 17.00
C MET A 1 -42.49 -0.30 17.01
N ALA A 2 -42.87 0.92 16.70
CA ALA A 2 -41.97 2.10 16.64
C ALA A 2 -41.12 2.34 17.90
N LYS A 3 -41.67 2.22 19.13
CA LYS A 3 -40.92 2.37 20.39
C LYS A 3 -39.87 1.28 20.59
N LYS A 4 -40.09 0.02 20.16
CA LYS A 4 -39.06 -1.05 20.21
C LYS A 4 -37.96 -0.80 19.21
N ILE A 5 -38.27 -0.32 17.99
CA ILE A 5 -37.32 0.02 16.97
C ILE A 5 -36.46 1.23 17.39
N SER A 6 -37.10 2.27 17.97
CA SER A 6 -36.34 3.45 18.47
C SER A 6 -35.42 3.11 19.65
N ALA A 7 -35.85 2.23 20.55
CA ALA A 7 -35.02 1.75 21.66
C ALA A 7 -33.86 0.87 21.16
N TRP A 8 -34.11 0.01 20.18
CA TRP A 8 -33.05 -0.78 19.52
C TRP A 8 -32.02 0.10 18.82
N TRP A 9 -32.47 1.11 18.02
CA TRP A 9 -31.60 2.09 17.40
C TRP A 9 -30.79 2.89 18.40
N ALA A 10 -31.37 3.29 19.52
CA ALA A 10 -30.68 4.00 20.59
C ALA A 10 -29.58 3.15 21.24
N ALA A 11 -29.84 1.86 21.44
CA ALA A 11 -28.87 0.91 22.02
C ALA A 11 -27.74 0.54 21.05
N HIS A 12 -28.02 0.55 19.74
CA HIS A 12 -27.04 0.15 18.70
C HIS A 12 -26.40 1.33 17.97
N LYS A 13 -26.73 2.56 18.35
CA LYS A 13 -26.17 3.76 17.74
C LYS A 13 -24.64 3.73 17.78
N PRO A 14 -23.97 3.82 16.62
CA PRO A 14 -22.51 3.80 16.58
C PRO A 14 -21.93 5.02 17.31
N SER A 15 -20.88 4.81 18.09
CA SER A 15 -20.19 5.93 18.74
C SER A 15 -19.59 6.85 17.69
N LYS A 16 -19.44 8.16 18.00
CA LYS A 16 -18.81 9.15 17.12
C LYS A 16 -17.44 8.69 16.65
N ARG A 17 -16.68 8.02 17.51
CA ARG A 17 -15.38 7.44 17.20
C ARG A 17 -15.48 6.39 16.07
N ARG A 18 -16.44 5.49 16.15
CA ARG A 18 -16.63 4.46 15.10
C ARG A 18 -17.03 5.07 13.76
N LEU A 19 -17.89 6.09 13.77
CA LEU A 19 -18.23 6.80 12.53
C LEU A 19 -16.99 7.42 11.87
N ILE A 20 -16.10 8.04 12.66
CA ILE A 20 -14.84 8.58 12.16
C ILE A 20 -13.91 7.48 11.62
N GLN A 21 -13.83 6.31 12.29
CA GLN A 21 -13.05 5.18 11.80
C GLN A 21 -13.59 4.63 10.49
N VAL A 22 -14.92 4.48 10.35
CA VAL A 22 -15.56 4.04 9.10
C VAL A 22 -15.30 5.05 7.99
N TYR A 23 -15.49 6.35 8.28
CA TYR A 23 -15.20 7.41 7.31
C TYR A 23 -13.74 7.36 6.84
N ALA A 24 -12.78 7.23 7.76
CA ALA A 24 -11.37 7.13 7.42
C ALA A 24 -11.07 5.86 6.58
N ALA A 25 -11.67 4.72 6.91
CA ALA A 25 -11.52 3.48 6.14
C ALA A 25 -12.07 3.62 4.71
N LEU A 26 -13.22 4.27 4.54
CA LEU A 26 -13.80 4.55 3.21
C LEU A 26 -12.96 5.54 2.42
N LEU A 27 -12.46 6.60 3.08
CA LEU A 27 -11.62 7.60 2.43
C LEU A 27 -10.30 6.99 1.93
N TYR A 28 -9.64 6.16 2.75
CA TYR A 28 -8.36 5.54 2.37
C TYR A 28 -8.50 4.49 1.27
N ASN A 29 -9.70 3.90 1.12
CA ASN A 29 -10.00 2.85 0.16
C ASN A 29 -11.11 3.29 -0.83
N ALA A 30 -11.03 4.52 -1.32
CA ALA A 30 -12.05 5.11 -2.18
C ALA A 30 -12.02 4.59 -3.65
N HIS A 31 -10.98 3.85 -4.07
CA HIS A 31 -10.86 3.30 -5.43
C HIS A 31 -11.63 1.99 -5.58
N ILE A 32 -12.96 2.08 -5.68
CA ILE A 32 -13.82 0.88 -5.82
C ILE A 32 -13.63 0.19 -7.19
N LYS A 33 -13.32 0.94 -8.24
CA LYS A 33 -13.03 0.37 -9.57
C LYS A 33 -11.94 -0.70 -9.53
N GLY A 34 -10.93 -0.55 -8.66
CA GLY A 34 -9.88 -1.55 -8.49
C GLY A 34 -10.39 -2.93 -8.07
N PHE A 35 -11.45 -2.99 -7.25
CA PHE A 35 -12.09 -4.28 -6.91
C PHE A 35 -12.86 -4.88 -8.10
N ILE A 36 -13.39 -4.06 -9.00
CA ILE A 36 -14.14 -4.51 -10.18
C ILE A 36 -13.18 -4.94 -11.30
N LYS A 37 -12.14 -4.13 -11.56
CA LYS A 37 -11.14 -4.40 -12.61
C LYS A 37 -10.05 -5.37 -12.18
N GLY A 38 -9.87 -5.62 -10.87
CA GLY A 38 -8.81 -6.48 -10.34
C GLY A 38 -7.42 -5.82 -10.38
N ASP A 39 -7.36 -4.48 -10.39
CA ASP A 39 -6.14 -3.68 -10.48
C ASP A 39 -5.87 -2.85 -9.21
N ILE A 40 -4.68 -2.25 -9.14
CA ILE A 40 -4.26 -1.39 -8.04
C ILE A 40 -4.24 0.06 -8.55
N TYR A 41 -4.80 0.98 -7.76
CA TYR A 41 -4.74 2.40 -8.07
C TYR A 41 -3.30 2.91 -8.18
N THR A 42 -2.95 3.55 -9.29
CA THR A 42 -1.60 4.07 -9.60
C THR A 42 -1.53 5.60 -9.68
N GLY A 43 -2.64 6.28 -9.42
CA GLY A 43 -2.73 7.74 -9.53
C GLY A 43 -1.91 8.51 -8.48
N PRO A 44 -1.79 9.85 -8.61
CA PRO A 44 -0.88 10.69 -7.81
C PRO A 44 -1.19 10.69 -6.31
N MET A 45 -2.43 10.38 -5.92
CA MET A 45 -2.78 10.26 -4.49
C MET A 45 -2.06 9.11 -3.79
N LYS A 46 -1.53 8.12 -4.54
CA LYS A 46 -0.75 7.01 -3.99
C LYS A 46 0.55 7.45 -3.33
N ASN A 47 1.08 8.61 -3.70
CA ASN A 47 2.29 9.19 -3.12
C ASN A 47 2.06 9.73 -1.69
N PHE A 48 0.81 9.90 -1.27
CA PHE A 48 0.51 10.31 0.11
C PHE A 48 0.50 9.13 1.06
N CYS A 49 1.19 9.28 2.19
CA CYS A 49 1.10 8.32 3.29
C CYS A 49 -0.15 8.60 4.13
N VAL A 50 -1.03 7.61 4.25
CA VAL A 50 -2.16 7.66 5.19
C VAL A 50 -1.69 7.41 6.62
N PRO A 51 -2.30 8.02 7.65
CA PRO A 51 -1.78 7.89 9.02
C PRO A 51 -1.93 6.49 9.64
N GLY A 52 -2.85 5.66 9.13
CA GLY A 52 -3.14 4.33 9.65
C GLY A 52 -2.50 3.19 8.84
N PHE A 53 -2.74 1.95 9.27
CA PHE A 53 -2.47 0.78 8.44
C PHE A 53 -3.46 0.74 7.28
N ASN A 54 -2.92 0.73 6.07
CA ASN A 54 -3.66 0.56 4.82
C ASN A 54 -2.71 -0.01 3.78
N CYS A 55 -3.01 -1.18 3.24
CA CYS A 55 -2.05 -1.85 2.35
C CYS A 55 -1.91 -1.12 1.02
N TYR A 56 -0.67 -0.83 0.61
CA TYR A 56 -0.39 -0.24 -0.72
C TYR A 56 -0.98 -1.07 -1.87
N SER A 57 -0.91 -2.41 -1.76
CA SER A 57 -1.39 -3.34 -2.79
C SER A 57 -2.89 -3.62 -2.70
N CYS A 58 -3.65 -2.94 -1.83
CA CYS A 58 -5.10 -3.05 -1.81
C CYS A 58 -5.70 -2.41 -3.07
N PRO A 59 -6.61 -3.09 -3.78
CA PRO A 59 -7.29 -2.52 -4.96
C PRO A 59 -8.00 -1.20 -4.67
N GLY A 60 -8.58 -1.07 -3.48
CA GLY A 60 -9.27 0.14 -3.04
C GLY A 60 -8.36 1.26 -2.57
N ALA A 61 -7.11 0.98 -2.20
CA ALA A 61 -6.26 1.93 -1.52
C ALA A 61 -5.77 3.07 -2.41
N ILE A 62 -6.11 4.31 -2.04
CA ILE A 62 -5.67 5.52 -2.74
C ILE A 62 -4.38 6.13 -2.15
N GLY A 63 -3.95 5.68 -0.98
CA GLY A 63 -2.75 6.15 -0.30
C GLY A 63 -1.88 5.01 0.24
N ALA A 64 -0.63 5.31 0.56
CA ALA A 64 0.36 4.34 1.01
C ALA A 64 0.42 4.21 2.54
N CYS A 65 0.73 3.01 3.04
CA CYS A 65 1.05 2.80 4.45
C CYS A 65 2.43 3.40 4.76
N PRO A 66 2.57 4.28 5.77
CA PRO A 66 3.86 4.91 6.08
C PRO A 66 4.92 3.89 6.54
N LEU A 67 4.52 2.76 7.14
CA LEU A 67 5.45 1.70 7.50
C LEU A 67 5.96 0.95 6.27
N GLY A 68 5.09 0.69 5.28
CA GLY A 68 5.50 0.09 4.02
C GLY A 68 6.43 1.00 3.23
N ALA A 69 6.09 2.29 3.15
CA ALA A 69 6.93 3.31 2.54
C ALA A 69 8.30 3.43 3.23
N LEU A 70 8.34 3.38 4.57
CA LEU A 70 9.61 3.36 5.32
C LEU A 70 10.48 2.16 4.97
N GLN A 71 9.90 0.96 4.95
CA GLN A 71 10.65 -0.27 4.65
C GLN A 71 11.17 -0.29 3.21
N ASN A 72 10.35 0.14 2.24
CA ASN A 72 10.79 0.24 0.85
C ASN A 72 11.91 1.27 0.69
N ALA A 73 11.81 2.42 1.34
CA ALA A 73 12.84 3.45 1.30
C ALA A 73 14.14 3.05 2.02
N LEU A 74 14.07 2.20 3.05
CA LEU A 74 15.25 1.63 3.70
C LEU A 74 15.88 0.49 2.90
N ALA A 75 15.06 -0.23 2.13
CA ALA A 75 15.50 -1.34 1.29
C ALA A 75 16.01 -0.88 -0.08
N SER A 76 15.58 0.31 -0.57
CA SER A 76 16.09 0.88 -1.81
C SER A 76 17.54 1.32 -1.64
N MET A 77 18.35 1.07 -2.67
CA MET A 77 19.78 1.33 -2.64
C MET A 77 20.18 2.79 -2.80
N ASP A 78 19.21 3.68 -3.00
CA ASP A 78 19.48 5.10 -3.05
C ASP A 78 20.00 5.54 -1.66
N LYS A 79 21.26 5.93 -1.58
CA LYS A 79 21.96 6.37 -0.34
C LYS A 79 21.31 7.60 0.33
N ARG A 80 20.16 8.03 -0.15
CA ARG A 80 19.41 9.14 0.40
C ARG A 80 18.50 8.68 1.53
N ALA A 81 18.64 9.28 2.69
CA ALA A 81 17.75 9.01 3.81
C ALA A 81 16.28 9.31 3.42
N PRO A 82 15.31 8.49 3.88
CA PRO A 82 13.90 8.63 3.53
C PRO A 82 13.21 9.80 4.25
N TRP A 83 13.73 11.01 4.06
CA TRP A 83 13.30 12.22 4.79
C TRP A 83 11.80 12.49 4.71
N TYR A 84 11.19 12.25 3.55
CA TYR A 84 9.74 12.40 3.38
C TYR A 84 8.95 11.50 4.33
N VAL A 85 9.28 10.21 4.36
CA VAL A 85 8.55 9.23 5.19
C VAL A 85 8.81 9.45 6.67
N LEU A 86 10.08 9.75 7.03
CA LEU A 86 10.44 10.09 8.40
C LEU A 86 9.74 11.38 8.85
N GLY A 87 9.70 12.41 8.02
CA GLY A 87 9.00 13.65 8.29
C GLY A 87 7.50 13.46 8.52
N ILE A 88 6.84 12.66 7.67
CA ILE A 88 5.42 12.32 7.84
C ILE A 88 5.18 11.51 9.12
N LEU A 89 6.01 10.51 9.42
CA LEU A 89 5.89 9.73 10.66
C LEU A 89 6.07 10.61 11.90
N MET A 90 7.04 11.53 11.87
CA MET A 90 7.23 12.53 12.95
C MET A 90 6.04 13.48 13.05
N LEU A 91 5.56 14.01 11.92
CA LEU A 91 4.38 14.89 11.88
C LEU A 91 3.16 14.22 12.51
N TYR A 92 2.84 13.00 12.08
CA TYR A 92 1.73 12.23 12.64
C TYR A 92 1.97 11.85 14.09
N GLY A 93 3.20 11.48 14.45
CA GLY A 93 3.58 11.14 15.82
C GLY A 93 3.40 12.31 16.78
N LEU A 94 3.93 13.47 16.43
CA LEU A 94 3.88 14.68 17.27
C LEU A 94 2.48 15.32 17.31
N THR A 95 1.74 15.31 16.20
CA THR A 95 0.40 15.90 16.17
C THR A 95 -0.65 14.99 16.81
N LEU A 96 -0.78 13.75 16.34
CA LEU A 96 -1.85 12.83 16.67
C LEU A 96 -1.39 11.64 17.53
N GLY A 97 -0.12 11.22 17.43
CA GLY A 97 0.40 10.07 18.15
C GLY A 97 -0.49 8.82 18.01
N ARG A 98 -0.70 8.10 19.09
CA ARG A 98 -1.56 6.90 19.09
C ARG A 98 -3.06 7.17 18.96
N THR A 99 -3.49 8.44 18.94
CA THR A 99 -4.89 8.78 18.60
C THR A 99 -5.26 8.27 17.21
N ILE A 100 -4.30 8.22 16.27
CA ILE A 100 -4.45 7.60 14.96
C ILE A 100 -4.94 6.15 15.08
N CYS A 101 -4.31 5.37 15.97
CA CYS A 101 -4.67 3.96 16.19
C CYS A 101 -6.11 3.80 16.71
N GLY A 102 -6.56 4.77 17.53
CA GLY A 102 -7.90 4.74 18.11
C GLY A 102 -9.00 5.24 17.20
N TRP A 103 -8.71 6.14 16.26
CA TRP A 103 -9.73 6.93 15.54
C TRP A 103 -9.67 6.83 14.02
N LEU A 104 -8.49 6.56 13.44
CA LEU A 104 -8.27 6.66 11.99
C LEU A 104 -7.85 5.33 11.35
N CYS A 105 -7.35 4.36 12.11
CA CYS A 105 -6.80 3.13 11.56
C CYS A 105 -7.89 2.11 11.17
N PRO A 106 -8.01 1.71 9.88
CA PRO A 106 -8.98 0.72 9.42
C PRO A 106 -8.77 -0.66 10.07
N LEU A 107 -7.52 -1.13 10.15
CA LEU A 107 -7.20 -2.40 10.79
C LEU A 107 -7.57 -2.41 12.28
N GLY A 108 -7.51 -1.24 12.97
CA GLY A 108 -8.00 -1.07 14.34
C GLY A 108 -9.51 -1.25 14.44
N LEU A 109 -10.27 -0.82 13.44
CA LEU A 109 -11.73 -1.02 13.38
C LEU A 109 -12.06 -2.50 13.21
N ILE A 110 -11.38 -3.21 12.30
CA ILE A 110 -11.57 -4.65 12.07
C ILE A 110 -11.36 -5.44 13.37
N GLN A 111 -10.27 -5.17 14.08
CA GLN A 111 -9.97 -5.84 15.36
C GLN A 111 -11.05 -5.60 16.43
N GLU A 112 -11.62 -4.39 16.50
CA GLU A 112 -12.73 -4.10 17.42
C GLU A 112 -14.02 -4.81 17.03
N LEU A 113 -14.28 -4.99 15.74
CA LEU A 113 -15.42 -5.74 15.25
C LEU A 113 -15.28 -7.22 15.59
N LEU A 114 -14.12 -7.82 15.35
CA LEU A 114 -13.81 -9.21 15.72
C LEU A 114 -13.96 -9.43 17.24
N HIS A 115 -13.49 -8.48 18.05
CA HIS A 115 -13.60 -8.59 19.50
C HIS A 115 -15.04 -8.55 20.04
N LYS A 116 -16.02 -8.11 19.27
CA LYS A 116 -17.44 -8.13 19.66
C LYS A 116 -18.07 -9.54 19.62
N ILE A 117 -17.44 -10.51 18.95
CA ILE A 117 -17.90 -11.89 18.93
C ILE A 117 -17.97 -12.40 20.37
N PRO A 118 -19.11 -12.97 20.84
CA PRO A 118 -19.29 -13.40 22.22
C PRO A 118 -18.45 -14.64 22.52
N THR A 119 -17.25 -14.44 23.05
CA THR A 119 -16.28 -15.48 23.43
C THR A 119 -15.66 -15.12 24.76
N PRO A 120 -15.08 -16.09 25.53
CA PRO A 120 -14.34 -15.77 26.73
C PRO A 120 -13.18 -14.82 26.42
N LYS A 121 -13.11 -13.67 27.14
CA LYS A 121 -12.12 -12.63 26.87
C LYS A 121 -10.93 -12.75 27.80
N ILE A 122 -9.73 -12.66 27.21
CA ILE A 122 -8.45 -12.68 27.93
C ILE A 122 -8.30 -11.37 28.69
N LYS A 123 -8.24 -11.45 30.03
CA LYS A 123 -8.01 -10.30 30.91
C LYS A 123 -6.53 -9.86 30.87
N LYS A 124 -6.27 -8.61 31.24
CA LYS A 124 -4.90 -8.09 31.40
C LYS A 124 -4.15 -8.86 32.46
N SER A 125 -2.88 -9.17 32.19
CA SER A 125 -1.98 -9.84 33.10
C SER A 125 -0.55 -9.28 32.98
N ARG A 126 0.35 -9.66 33.88
CA ARG A 126 1.76 -9.33 33.76
C ARG A 126 2.37 -9.88 32.48
N PHE A 127 1.91 -11.06 32.04
CA PHE A 127 2.32 -11.68 30.78
C PHE A 127 1.92 -10.85 29.56
N THR A 128 0.65 -10.40 29.46
CA THR A 128 0.20 -9.56 28.34
C THR A 128 0.93 -8.22 28.29
N HIS A 129 1.29 -7.67 29.47
CA HIS A 129 2.09 -6.46 29.54
C HIS A 129 3.52 -6.69 29.04
N GLY A 130 4.17 -7.80 29.41
CA GLY A 130 5.48 -8.19 28.86
C GLY A 130 5.43 -8.39 27.35
N LEU A 131 4.39 -9.10 26.86
CA LEU A 131 4.20 -9.35 25.44
C LEU A 131 3.99 -8.06 24.63
N SER A 132 3.51 -6.97 25.24
CA SER A 132 3.32 -5.68 24.53
C SER A 132 4.64 -5.05 24.07
N TYR A 133 5.80 -5.47 24.61
CA TYR A 133 7.10 -5.02 24.14
C TYR A 133 7.57 -5.72 22.85
N LEU A 134 6.96 -6.87 22.49
CA LEU A 134 7.30 -7.62 21.26
C LEU A 134 7.20 -6.75 19.99
N LYS A 135 6.26 -5.80 19.93
CA LYS A 135 6.12 -4.87 18.80
C LYS A 135 7.37 -4.00 18.56
N TYR A 136 8.14 -3.67 19.61
CA TYR A 136 9.39 -2.91 19.48
C TYR A 136 10.51 -3.81 18.90
N VAL A 137 10.53 -5.09 19.29
CA VAL A 137 11.43 -6.08 18.68
C VAL A 137 11.09 -6.27 17.21
N ILE A 138 9.79 -6.40 16.87
CA ILE A 138 9.33 -6.51 15.49
C ILE A 138 9.68 -5.24 14.69
N LEU A 139 9.55 -4.05 15.29
CA LEU A 139 9.96 -2.80 14.66
C LEU A 139 11.47 -2.81 14.36
N ALA A 140 12.29 -3.15 15.35
CA ALA A 140 13.74 -3.13 15.21
C ALA A 140 14.25 -4.19 14.21
N VAL A 141 13.74 -5.42 14.30
CA VAL A 141 14.23 -6.54 13.48
C VAL A 141 13.57 -6.52 12.09
N PHE A 142 12.24 -6.58 12.01
CA PHE A 142 11.54 -6.80 10.74
C PHE A 142 11.28 -5.53 9.93
N ALA A 143 11.06 -4.38 10.60
CA ALA A 143 10.74 -3.15 9.87
C ALA A 143 11.98 -2.30 9.56
N ILE A 144 13.08 -2.44 10.33
CA ILE A 144 14.30 -1.67 10.14
C ILE A 144 15.48 -2.61 9.80
N GLY A 145 15.76 -3.61 10.63
CA GLY A 145 16.96 -4.45 10.51
C GLY A 145 17.00 -5.26 9.24
N ILE A 146 15.94 -6.00 8.92
CA ILE A 146 15.87 -6.79 7.68
C ILE A 146 15.98 -5.90 6.42
N PRO A 147 15.19 -4.82 6.24
CA PRO A 147 15.34 -3.94 5.09
C PRO A 147 16.77 -3.39 4.94
N LEU A 148 17.40 -2.95 6.03
CA LEU A 148 18.78 -2.45 5.99
C LEU A 148 19.81 -3.55 5.67
N ALA A 149 19.68 -4.74 6.26
CA ALA A 149 20.59 -5.85 6.01
C ALA A 149 20.55 -6.30 4.54
N TYR A 150 19.36 -6.40 3.98
CA TYR A 150 19.18 -6.78 2.57
C TYR A 150 19.49 -5.62 1.60
N SER A 151 19.37 -4.37 2.03
CA SER A 151 19.83 -3.22 1.26
C SER A 151 21.33 -3.29 0.96
N VAL A 152 22.15 -3.78 1.91
CA VAL A 152 23.59 -4.01 1.71
C VAL A 152 23.85 -5.11 0.67
N GLN A 153 22.97 -6.11 0.60
CA GLN A 153 23.03 -7.22 -0.36
C GLN A 153 22.31 -6.91 -1.69
N ARG A 154 21.90 -5.67 -1.90
CA ARG A 154 21.19 -5.19 -3.10
C ARG A 154 19.83 -5.87 -3.39
N PHE A 155 19.19 -6.54 -2.40
CA PHE A 155 17.87 -7.11 -2.51
C PHE A 155 16.87 -6.32 -1.66
N PRO A 156 15.96 -5.52 -2.24
CA PRO A 156 14.98 -4.75 -1.48
C PRO A 156 13.92 -5.66 -0.85
N VAL A 157 14.08 -6.01 0.42
CA VAL A 157 13.14 -6.84 1.16
C VAL A 157 12.44 -6.05 2.25
N PRO A 158 11.16 -5.67 2.09
CA PRO A 158 10.37 -5.06 3.16
C PRO A 158 9.94 -6.14 4.17
N GLY A 159 10.82 -6.45 5.14
CA GLY A 159 10.74 -7.63 6.00
C GLY A 159 9.40 -7.81 6.72
N PHE A 160 8.86 -6.77 7.38
CA PHE A 160 7.56 -6.87 8.04
C PHE A 160 6.40 -7.07 7.04
N CYS A 161 6.38 -6.32 5.94
CA CYS A 161 5.34 -6.43 4.92
C CYS A 161 5.37 -7.78 4.22
N LYS A 162 6.57 -8.32 3.94
CA LYS A 162 6.77 -9.60 3.26
C LYS A 162 6.39 -10.79 4.13
N TYR A 163 6.69 -10.76 5.46
CA TYR A 163 6.59 -11.96 6.29
C TYR A 163 5.44 -11.96 7.31
N ILE A 164 5.01 -10.80 7.84
CA ILE A 164 4.11 -10.74 9.00
C ILE A 164 2.81 -9.98 8.75
N CYS A 165 2.82 -8.95 7.88
CA CYS A 165 1.75 -7.96 7.80
C CYS A 165 0.36 -8.56 7.48
N PRO A 166 -0.62 -8.54 8.41
CA PRO A 166 -1.95 -9.06 8.15
C PRO A 166 -2.77 -8.17 7.20
N ALA A 167 -2.52 -6.86 7.17
CA ALA A 167 -3.18 -5.96 6.23
C ALA A 167 -2.74 -6.25 4.79
N GLY A 168 -1.45 -6.55 4.56
CA GLY A 168 -0.95 -6.94 3.24
C GLY A 168 -1.59 -8.23 2.72
N THR A 169 -1.91 -9.17 3.60
CA THR A 169 -2.60 -10.41 3.22
C THR A 169 -4.10 -10.18 3.03
N PHE A 170 -4.76 -9.52 3.97
CA PHE A 170 -6.21 -9.32 3.96
C PHE A 170 -6.66 -8.29 2.91
N GLU A 171 -6.10 -7.08 2.96
CA GLU A 171 -6.52 -5.97 2.08
C GLU A 171 -5.89 -6.09 0.69
N GLY A 172 -4.61 -6.48 0.62
CA GLY A 172 -3.87 -6.60 -0.64
C GLY A 172 -4.15 -7.92 -1.35
N ALA A 173 -3.58 -9.02 -0.84
CA ALA A 173 -3.64 -10.30 -1.54
C ALA A 173 -5.07 -10.83 -1.68
N MET A 174 -5.84 -10.94 -0.59
CA MET A 174 -7.23 -11.41 -0.67
C MET A 174 -8.13 -10.44 -1.42
N GLY A 175 -7.89 -9.12 -1.31
CA GLY A 175 -8.63 -8.11 -2.05
C GLY A 175 -8.48 -8.26 -3.57
N LEU A 176 -7.27 -8.56 -4.05
CA LEU A 176 -7.00 -8.84 -5.47
C LEU A 176 -7.54 -10.19 -5.93
N LEU A 177 -7.34 -11.23 -5.11
CA LEU A 177 -7.78 -12.60 -5.42
C LEU A 177 -9.31 -12.76 -5.38
N ALA A 178 -10.03 -11.88 -4.71
CA ALA A 178 -11.50 -11.88 -4.71
C ALA A 178 -12.09 -11.54 -6.08
N ASN A 179 -11.31 -10.97 -7.01
CA ASN A 179 -11.76 -10.67 -8.35
C ASN A 179 -11.55 -11.90 -9.27
N PRO A 180 -12.59 -12.36 -9.99
CA PRO A 180 -12.49 -13.49 -10.93
C PRO A 180 -11.41 -13.30 -12.02
N VAL A 181 -11.16 -12.07 -12.46
CA VAL A 181 -10.10 -11.73 -13.43
C VAL A 181 -8.71 -12.16 -12.95
N ASN A 182 -8.50 -12.24 -11.63
CA ASN A 182 -7.24 -12.68 -11.04
C ASN A 182 -7.26 -14.16 -10.60
N ALA A 183 -8.29 -14.94 -10.96
CA ALA A 183 -8.45 -16.33 -10.50
C ALA A 183 -7.28 -17.23 -10.94
N GLU A 184 -6.74 -17.02 -12.12
CA GLU A 184 -5.58 -17.77 -12.64
C GLU A 184 -4.34 -17.60 -11.76
N LYS A 185 -4.21 -16.45 -11.06
CA LYS A 185 -3.10 -16.17 -10.15
C LYS A 185 -3.12 -17.02 -8.87
N PHE A 186 -4.20 -17.76 -8.59
CA PHE A 186 -4.23 -18.73 -7.49
C PHE A 186 -3.23 -19.85 -7.66
N SER A 187 -2.96 -20.27 -8.90
CA SER A 187 -1.99 -21.34 -9.20
C SER A 187 -0.54 -20.95 -8.87
N ILE A 188 -0.25 -19.64 -8.83
CA ILE A 188 1.10 -19.09 -8.56
C ILE A 188 1.34 -18.88 -7.04
N LEU A 189 0.31 -19.11 -6.20
CA LEU A 189 0.44 -18.92 -4.76
C LEU A 189 1.37 -19.95 -4.14
N ASN A 190 2.50 -19.48 -3.64
CA ASN A 190 3.56 -20.31 -3.07
C ASN A 190 3.43 -20.44 -1.52
N ILE A 191 4.36 -21.19 -0.94
CA ILE A 191 4.44 -21.43 0.50
C ILE A 191 4.52 -20.14 1.34
N LEU A 192 5.05 -19.04 0.77
CA LEU A 192 5.13 -17.75 1.45
C LEU A 192 3.74 -17.15 1.68
N PHE A 193 2.85 -17.23 0.68
CA PHE A 193 1.47 -16.79 0.83
C PHE A 193 0.74 -17.62 1.88
N THR A 194 0.88 -18.95 1.85
CA THR A 194 0.26 -19.87 2.82
C THR A 194 0.68 -19.53 4.25
N ARG A 195 1.98 -19.29 4.48
CA ARG A 195 2.49 -18.86 5.79
C ARG A 195 1.89 -17.54 6.26
N LYS A 196 1.83 -16.53 5.38
CA LYS A 196 1.23 -15.22 5.70
C LYS A 196 -0.27 -15.35 5.99
N PHE A 197 -0.97 -16.19 5.24
CA PHE A 197 -2.39 -16.45 5.46
C PHE A 197 -2.64 -17.08 6.84
N ILE A 198 -1.85 -18.08 7.23
CA ILE A 198 -1.92 -18.69 8.55
C ILE A 198 -1.66 -17.66 9.64
N ILE A 199 -0.62 -16.83 9.50
CA ILE A 199 -0.31 -15.76 10.46
C ILE A 199 -1.47 -14.77 10.57
N MET A 200 -2.08 -14.37 9.47
CA MET A 200 -3.25 -13.49 9.47
C MET A 200 -4.43 -14.12 10.23
N VAL A 201 -4.74 -15.39 9.96
CA VAL A 201 -5.82 -16.12 10.65
C VAL A 201 -5.55 -16.21 12.14
N LEU A 202 -4.33 -16.54 12.54
CA LEU A 202 -3.92 -16.59 13.97
C LEU A 202 -4.08 -15.21 14.64
N ILE A 203 -3.67 -14.14 13.98
CA ILE A 203 -3.82 -12.76 14.49
C ILE A 203 -5.31 -12.40 14.64
N PHE A 204 -6.14 -12.69 13.65
CA PHE A 204 -7.58 -12.38 13.72
C PHE A 204 -8.29 -13.21 14.78
N THR A 205 -7.93 -14.48 14.90
CA THR A 205 -8.40 -15.35 15.99
C THR A 205 -7.99 -14.79 17.36
N ALA A 206 -6.74 -14.38 17.53
CA ALA A 206 -6.27 -13.73 18.75
C ALA A 206 -7.05 -12.43 19.05
N CYS A 207 -7.48 -11.67 18.03
CA CYS A 207 -8.31 -10.45 18.20
C CYS A 207 -9.75 -10.76 18.70
N ILE A 208 -10.26 -11.95 18.44
CA ILE A 208 -11.55 -12.39 18.99
C ILE A 208 -11.47 -12.49 20.51
N PHE A 209 -10.40 -13.09 21.04
CA PHE A 209 -10.22 -13.33 22.48
C PHE A 209 -9.58 -12.13 23.21
N CYS A 210 -8.65 -11.42 22.55
CA CYS A 210 -7.90 -10.32 23.13
C CYS A 210 -8.18 -9.01 22.41
N TYR A 211 -8.57 -7.97 23.15
CA TYR A 211 -8.86 -6.66 22.57
C TYR A 211 -7.62 -6.09 21.84
N ARG A 212 -7.78 -5.87 20.54
CA ARG A 212 -6.76 -5.32 19.66
C ARG A 212 -5.40 -6.02 19.76
N ALA A 213 -5.39 -7.36 19.73
CA ALA A 213 -4.20 -8.19 19.93
C ALA A 213 -3.02 -7.77 19.01
N PHE A 214 -3.28 -7.54 17.72
CA PHE A 214 -2.24 -7.08 16.79
C PHE A 214 -1.67 -5.72 17.20
N CYS A 215 -2.53 -4.72 17.51
CA CYS A 215 -2.09 -3.39 17.91
C CYS A 215 -1.32 -3.38 19.25
N ARG A 216 -1.63 -4.33 20.15
CA ARG A 216 -0.95 -4.47 21.46
C ARG A 216 0.42 -5.10 21.33
N PHE A 217 0.54 -6.18 20.54
CA PHE A 217 1.68 -7.07 20.61
C PHE A 217 2.60 -7.03 19.39
N LEU A 218 2.06 -6.79 18.20
CA LEU A 218 2.77 -7.03 16.94
C LEU A 218 2.96 -5.80 16.06
N CYS A 219 2.16 -4.72 16.26
CA CYS A 219 2.10 -3.59 15.33
C CYS A 219 3.30 -2.63 15.45
N PRO A 220 4.24 -2.60 14.46
CA PRO A 220 5.40 -1.70 14.51
C PRO A 220 5.00 -0.22 14.42
N LEU A 221 3.99 0.12 13.62
CA LEU A 221 3.48 1.49 13.53
C LEU A 221 2.91 1.96 14.87
N GLY A 222 2.25 1.04 15.61
CA GLY A 222 1.81 1.30 16.98
C GLY A 222 2.97 1.49 17.95
N ALA A 223 4.13 0.88 17.72
CA ALA A 223 5.36 1.14 18.48
C ALA A 223 5.89 2.53 18.20
N ILE A 224 6.01 2.93 16.91
CA ILE A 224 6.47 4.26 16.50
C ILE A 224 5.59 5.35 17.14
N TYR A 225 4.28 5.31 16.92
CA TYR A 225 3.37 6.30 17.50
C TYR A 225 3.30 6.26 19.03
N GLY A 226 3.61 5.09 19.63
CA GLY A 226 3.72 4.92 21.08
C GLY A 226 4.84 5.75 21.67
N MET A 227 5.98 5.85 21.01
CA MET A 227 7.11 6.69 21.45
C MET A 227 6.73 8.16 21.54
N PHE A 228 5.87 8.63 20.61
CA PHE A 228 5.39 10.01 20.59
C PHE A 228 4.16 10.27 21.47
N ALA A 229 3.54 9.25 22.07
CA ALA A 229 2.24 9.37 22.75
C ALA A 229 2.20 10.44 23.83
N ARG A 230 3.33 10.69 24.54
CA ARG A 230 3.44 11.72 25.58
C ARG A 230 3.59 13.13 24.99
N LEU A 231 4.26 13.25 23.84
CA LEU A 231 4.56 14.50 23.16
C LEU A 231 3.41 14.95 22.28
N ALA A 232 2.51 14.02 21.91
CA ALA A 232 1.43 14.30 20.98
C ALA A 232 0.51 15.44 21.45
N VAL A 233 0.24 16.35 20.51
CA VAL A 233 -0.63 17.51 20.73
C VAL A 233 -2.06 17.04 21.01
N VAL A 234 -2.55 16.04 20.22
CA VAL A 234 -3.89 15.47 20.37
C VAL A 234 -3.81 14.17 21.19
N GLY A 235 -4.55 14.11 22.27
CA GLY A 235 -4.62 12.90 23.09
C GLY A 235 -5.50 13.02 24.30
N VAL A 236 -5.65 11.92 25.02
CA VAL A 236 -6.33 11.91 26.31
C VAL A 236 -5.41 12.52 27.36
N LYS A 237 -5.89 13.56 28.00
CA LYS A 237 -5.18 14.27 29.08
C LYS A 237 -5.99 14.18 30.39
N VAL A 238 -5.25 14.14 31.50
CA VAL A 238 -5.82 14.14 32.86
C VAL A 238 -5.54 15.50 33.50
N GLU A 239 -6.54 16.11 34.11
CA GLU A 239 -6.36 17.34 34.92
C GLU A 239 -5.94 16.95 36.34
N PRO A 240 -4.71 17.25 36.77
CA PRO A 240 -4.20 16.80 38.07
C PRO A 240 -5.04 17.31 39.23
N GLY A 241 -5.52 18.58 39.17
CA GLY A 241 -6.32 19.22 40.22
C GLY A 241 -7.72 18.60 40.43
N LYS A 242 -8.21 17.82 39.47
CA LYS A 242 -9.50 17.11 39.56
C LYS A 242 -9.34 15.62 39.82
N CYS A 243 -8.13 15.09 39.66
CA CYS A 243 -7.89 13.65 39.72
C CYS A 243 -7.69 13.18 41.16
N THR A 244 -8.53 12.26 41.62
CA THR A 244 -8.43 11.65 42.98
C THR A 244 -7.57 10.39 43.00
N ASN A 245 -6.88 10.05 41.91
CA ASN A 245 -6.05 8.85 41.74
C ASN A 245 -6.76 7.51 42.07
N CYS A 246 -8.10 7.43 41.88
CA CYS A 246 -8.90 6.27 42.20
C CYS A 246 -8.67 5.02 41.33
N GLY A 247 -7.87 5.11 40.28
CA GLY A 247 -7.46 3.99 39.41
C GLY A 247 -8.55 3.42 38.48
N ARG A 248 -9.82 3.91 38.54
CA ARG A 248 -10.93 3.38 37.72
C ARG A 248 -10.65 3.43 36.21
N CYS A 249 -10.00 4.47 35.71
CA CYS A 249 -9.65 4.64 34.30
C CYS A 249 -8.66 3.56 33.81
N VAL A 250 -7.72 3.15 34.63
CA VAL A 250 -6.74 2.12 34.34
C VAL A 250 -7.37 0.72 34.41
N SER A 251 -8.18 0.44 35.44
CA SER A 251 -8.86 -0.86 35.59
C SER A 251 -9.88 -1.11 34.48
N HIS A 252 -10.62 -0.08 34.06
CA HIS A 252 -11.59 -0.17 32.97
C HIS A 252 -10.95 -0.28 31.57
N CYS A 253 -9.71 0.19 31.39
CA CYS A 253 -9.04 0.21 30.09
C CYS A 253 -8.76 -1.21 29.61
N GLN A 254 -9.07 -1.49 28.34
CA GLN A 254 -8.79 -2.79 27.72
C GLN A 254 -7.35 -2.92 27.20
N MET A 255 -6.61 -1.80 27.12
CA MET A 255 -5.18 -1.77 26.76
C MET A 255 -4.30 -1.93 28.01
N ASP A 256 -3.04 -2.36 27.87
CA ASP A 256 -2.08 -2.55 28.97
C ASP A 256 -1.46 -1.24 29.45
N ILE A 257 -2.30 -0.25 29.78
CA ILE A 257 -1.81 1.05 30.28
C ILE A 257 -1.47 0.99 31.78
N LYS A 258 -0.40 1.70 32.16
CA LYS A 258 -0.07 1.98 33.58
C LYS A 258 -0.75 3.27 34.06
N ARG A 259 -0.92 4.23 33.15
CA ARG A 259 -1.59 5.51 33.38
C ARG A 259 -2.27 5.99 32.09
N VAL A 260 -3.27 6.84 32.22
CA VAL A 260 -3.93 7.47 31.08
C VAL A 260 -2.93 8.32 30.30
N GLY A 261 -2.88 8.15 28.97
CA GLY A 261 -1.96 8.87 28.10
C GLY A 261 -0.54 8.31 28.03
N ASP A 262 -0.28 7.08 28.55
CA ASP A 262 1.01 6.43 28.35
C ASP A 262 1.19 5.89 26.93
N HIS A 263 2.38 5.27 26.67
CA HIS A 263 2.74 4.75 25.34
C HIS A 263 1.81 3.66 24.80
N GLU A 264 1.02 2.98 25.66
CA GLU A 264 0.02 2.00 25.25
C GLU A 264 -1.38 2.61 25.05
N CYS A 265 -1.60 3.86 25.43
CA CYS A 265 -2.89 4.52 25.34
C CYS A 265 -3.22 4.91 23.88
N ILE A 266 -4.29 4.32 23.31
CA ILE A 266 -4.78 4.64 21.95
C ILE A 266 -5.73 5.84 21.91
N SER A 267 -5.85 6.58 22.98
CA SER A 267 -6.72 7.78 23.12
C SER A 267 -8.18 7.53 22.70
N CYS A 268 -8.72 6.33 22.94
CA CYS A 268 -10.09 5.95 22.52
C CYS A 268 -11.21 6.70 23.24
N GLY A 269 -10.92 7.28 24.41
CA GLY A 269 -11.88 8.08 25.19
C GLY A 269 -12.75 7.29 26.17
N ASN A 270 -12.72 5.95 26.18
CA ASN A 270 -13.60 5.14 27.06
C ASN A 270 -13.39 5.44 28.57
N CYS A 271 -12.22 5.92 28.97
CA CYS A 271 -11.92 6.32 30.34
C CYS A 271 -12.60 7.63 30.76
N ILE A 272 -13.09 8.43 29.83
CA ILE A 272 -13.78 9.70 30.10
C ILE A 272 -15.10 9.43 30.81
N ASP A 273 -15.84 8.41 30.36
CA ASP A 273 -17.17 8.10 30.87
C ASP A 273 -17.14 7.47 32.26
N VAL A 274 -16.05 6.78 32.63
CA VAL A 274 -15.90 6.11 33.93
C VAL A 274 -15.21 6.96 34.98
N CYS A 275 -14.76 8.17 34.63
CA CYS A 275 -14.10 9.07 35.56
C CYS A 275 -15.12 9.79 36.46
N PRO A 276 -15.16 9.52 37.78
CA PRO A 276 -16.16 10.11 38.67
C PRO A 276 -15.98 11.62 38.84
N THR A 277 -14.75 12.11 38.81
CA THR A 277 -14.40 13.51 38.97
C THR A 277 -14.34 14.29 37.67
N LYS A 278 -14.64 13.64 36.52
CA LYS A 278 -14.57 14.25 35.18
C LYS A 278 -13.20 14.88 34.87
N ALA A 279 -12.14 14.34 35.44
CA ALA A 279 -10.78 14.83 35.29
C ALA A 279 -10.15 14.49 33.93
N ILE A 280 -10.82 13.64 33.10
CA ILE A 280 -10.26 13.11 31.86
C ILE A 280 -10.96 13.72 30.65
N SER A 281 -10.19 14.20 29.69
CA SER A 281 -10.69 14.76 28.43
C SER A 281 -9.73 14.48 27.27
N ILE A 282 -10.23 14.46 26.02
CA ILE A 282 -9.38 14.52 24.82
C ILE A 282 -9.18 15.97 24.49
N LYS A 283 -7.90 16.36 24.40
CA LYS A 283 -7.49 17.74 24.11
C LYS A 283 -6.58 17.79 22.87
N ALA A 284 -6.68 18.90 22.14
CA ALA A 284 -5.72 19.31 21.12
C ALA A 284 -5.04 20.61 21.64
N GLY A 285 -3.90 20.47 22.26
CA GLY A 285 -3.29 21.57 22.99
C GLY A 285 -4.21 22.12 24.11
N LYS A 286 -4.64 23.37 23.99
CA LYS A 286 -5.59 24.01 24.90
C LYS A 286 -7.07 23.72 24.61
N ILE A 287 -7.40 23.21 23.42
CA ILE A 287 -8.77 22.99 22.94
C ILE A 287 -9.28 21.62 23.43
N VAL A 288 -10.41 21.61 24.11
CA VAL A 288 -11.10 20.39 24.54
C VAL A 288 -11.96 19.86 23.39
N LEU A 289 -11.60 18.69 22.86
CA LEU A 289 -12.32 18.03 21.78
C LEU A 289 -13.45 17.13 22.31
N MET A 290 -13.21 16.45 23.44
CA MET A 290 -14.16 15.54 24.06
C MET A 290 -13.98 15.51 25.59
N ALA A 291 -15.05 15.74 26.32
CA ALA A 291 -15.10 15.63 27.78
C ALA A 291 -16.46 15.05 28.19
N ASN A 292 -16.56 14.54 29.41
CA ASN A 292 -17.83 14.14 29.98
C ASN A 292 -18.63 15.39 30.41
N GLU A 293 -19.67 15.71 29.65
CA GLU A 293 -20.58 16.84 29.88
C GLU A 293 -21.85 16.43 30.66
N ALA A 294 -21.85 15.27 31.28
CA ALA A 294 -23.03 14.87 32.10
C ALA A 294 -23.27 15.98 33.13
N GLY A 295 -24.43 16.62 33.00
CA GLY A 295 -24.76 17.92 33.55
C GLY A 295 -24.53 18.06 35.04
N LYS A 296 -24.25 19.26 35.49
CA LYS A 296 -24.55 19.68 36.85
C LYS A 296 -26.04 19.48 37.05
N PRO A 297 -26.49 18.75 38.08
CA PRO A 297 -27.92 18.68 38.38
C PRO A 297 -28.38 20.12 38.67
N GLY A 298 -29.21 20.69 37.78
CA GLY A 298 -29.78 22.00 37.95
C GLY A 298 -29.56 23.05 36.87
N GLU A 299 -28.64 22.85 35.89
CA GLU A 299 -28.58 23.75 34.73
C GLU A 299 -29.49 23.20 33.63
N ALA A 300 -30.63 23.85 33.43
CA ALA A 300 -31.44 23.68 32.23
C ALA A 300 -30.53 23.86 31.01
N ALA A 301 -30.41 22.83 30.20
CA ALA A 301 -29.53 22.84 29.01
C ALA A 301 -29.97 24.03 28.13
N ASP A 302 -29.12 25.03 28.01
CA ASP A 302 -29.33 26.18 27.13
C ASP A 302 -29.63 25.65 25.72
N SER A 303 -30.90 25.69 25.34
CA SER A 303 -31.41 25.06 24.11
C SER A 303 -30.69 25.64 22.88
N LYS A 304 -30.34 26.93 22.90
CA LYS A 304 -29.61 27.64 21.83
C LYS A 304 -28.19 27.10 21.69
N LYS A 305 -27.48 26.81 22.79
CA LYS A 305 -26.11 26.30 22.77
C LYS A 305 -26.06 24.86 22.24
N THR A 306 -27.04 24.06 22.62
CA THR A 306 -27.21 22.69 22.14
C THR A 306 -27.58 22.64 20.65
N GLN A 307 -28.48 23.53 20.19
CA GLN A 307 -28.85 23.67 18.80
C GLN A 307 -27.66 24.13 17.92
N LYS A 308 -26.91 25.14 18.36
CA LYS A 308 -25.69 25.60 17.68
C LYS A 308 -24.64 24.49 17.54
N ARG A 309 -24.49 23.63 18.56
CA ARG A 309 -23.57 22.48 18.55
C ARG A 309 -24.04 21.40 17.60
N ARG A 310 -25.34 21.09 17.55
CA ARG A 310 -25.94 20.18 16.56
C ARG A 310 -25.74 20.68 15.13
N MET A 311 -25.99 21.97 14.88
CA MET A 311 -25.79 22.60 13.57
C MET A 311 -24.34 22.50 13.12
N ARG A 312 -23.36 22.86 13.98
CA ARG A 312 -21.93 22.73 13.68
C ARG A 312 -21.53 21.28 13.37
N SER A 313 -22.09 20.31 14.09
CA SER A 313 -21.83 18.90 13.84
C SER A 313 -22.43 18.44 12.50
N LEU A 314 -23.63 18.90 12.14
CA LEU A 314 -24.25 18.61 10.86
C LEU A 314 -23.42 19.20 9.71
N ILE A 315 -23.01 20.45 9.80
CA ILE A 315 -22.15 21.12 8.79
C ILE A 315 -20.84 20.33 8.63
N ALA A 316 -20.17 19.94 9.74
CA ALA A 316 -18.92 19.20 9.67
C ALA A 316 -19.09 17.83 8.99
N TRP A 317 -20.18 17.10 9.28
CA TRP A 317 -20.46 15.83 8.63
C TRP A 317 -20.86 16.00 7.15
N SER A 318 -21.62 17.05 6.81
CA SER A 318 -21.93 17.37 5.41
C SER A 318 -20.68 17.67 4.61
N MET A 319 -19.79 18.51 5.15
CA MET A 319 -18.49 18.78 4.52
C MET A 319 -17.64 17.51 4.36
N ALA A 320 -17.60 16.65 5.38
CA ALA A 320 -16.88 15.39 5.30
C ALA A 320 -17.45 14.47 4.21
N LEU A 321 -18.79 14.40 4.06
CA LEU A 321 -19.42 13.64 2.99
C LEU A 321 -19.13 14.22 1.59
N VAL A 322 -19.11 15.54 1.45
CA VAL A 322 -18.74 16.20 0.19
C VAL A 322 -17.29 15.88 -0.18
N VAL A 323 -16.35 15.95 0.77
CA VAL A 323 -14.96 15.57 0.56
C VAL A 323 -14.85 14.09 0.14
N LEU A 324 -15.54 13.19 0.84
CA LEU A 324 -15.55 11.77 0.49
C LEU A 324 -16.10 11.53 -0.92
N ALA A 325 -17.22 12.17 -1.27
CA ALA A 325 -17.82 12.08 -2.61
C ALA A 325 -16.89 12.65 -3.68
N GLY A 326 -16.24 13.78 -3.41
CA GLY A 326 -15.27 14.40 -4.31
C GLY A 326 -14.05 13.52 -4.57
N VAL A 327 -13.45 12.96 -3.54
CA VAL A 327 -12.34 12.02 -3.66
C VAL A 327 -12.77 10.75 -4.39
N PHE A 328 -13.94 10.25 -4.07
CA PHE A 328 -14.52 9.07 -4.70
C PHE A 328 -14.73 9.29 -6.21
N TYR A 329 -15.32 10.43 -6.59
CA TYR A 329 -15.49 10.82 -7.98
C TYR A 329 -14.14 10.99 -8.68
N TYR A 330 -13.20 11.74 -8.08
CA TYR A 330 -11.88 12.01 -8.66
C TYR A 330 -11.09 10.73 -8.94
N VAL A 331 -11.08 9.78 -8.00
CA VAL A 331 -10.28 8.55 -8.09
C VAL A 331 -10.92 7.52 -9.03
N ASN A 332 -12.27 7.52 -9.16
CA ASN A 332 -12.97 6.57 -10.00
C ASN A 332 -13.45 7.15 -11.35
N ARG A 333 -13.17 8.43 -11.64
CA ARG A 333 -13.43 8.96 -12.98
C ARG A 333 -12.53 8.25 -13.99
N ASP A 334 -13.05 7.98 -15.18
CA ASP A 334 -12.25 7.50 -16.28
C ASP A 334 -11.36 8.65 -16.73
N THR A 335 -10.07 8.57 -16.45
CA THR A 335 -9.08 9.47 -17.04
C THR A 335 -8.69 8.91 -18.39
N GLU A 336 -9.55 9.08 -19.39
CA GLU A 336 -9.17 8.99 -20.80
C GLU A 336 -8.26 10.16 -21.23
N ASN A 337 -8.10 11.17 -20.36
CA ASN A 337 -7.21 12.29 -20.56
C ASN A 337 -6.13 12.33 -19.48
N VAL A 338 -5.05 11.59 -19.67
CA VAL A 338 -3.76 12.01 -19.16
C VAL A 338 -3.39 13.26 -19.97
N PRO A 339 -3.17 14.44 -19.35
CA PRO A 339 -2.60 15.56 -20.09
C PRO A 339 -1.25 15.11 -20.64
N THR A 340 -1.15 15.01 -21.94
CA THR A 340 0.14 14.92 -22.63
C THR A 340 0.96 16.11 -22.19
N VAL A 341 2.16 15.83 -21.68
CA VAL A 341 3.21 16.83 -21.47
C VAL A 341 3.38 17.58 -22.80
N PRO A 342 3.47 18.92 -22.81
CA PRO A 342 3.63 19.68 -24.06
C PRO A 342 4.87 19.21 -24.81
N ASP A 343 4.71 18.99 -26.09
CA ASP A 343 5.75 18.62 -27.03
C ASP A 343 6.97 19.52 -26.89
N ALA A 344 8.09 18.92 -26.55
CA ALA A 344 9.40 19.56 -26.73
C ALA A 344 9.96 19.15 -28.10
N ALA A 345 9.97 20.12 -28.96
CA ALA A 345 10.82 20.27 -30.14
C ALA A 345 10.67 19.22 -31.25
N SER A 346 10.00 19.67 -32.32
CA SER A 346 10.13 19.21 -33.69
C SER A 346 11.59 19.04 -34.11
N VAL A 347 12.01 17.82 -34.36
CA VAL A 347 13.17 17.51 -35.18
C VAL A 347 12.63 17.12 -36.56
N SER A 348 12.99 17.92 -37.55
CA SER A 348 12.69 17.72 -38.95
C SER A 348 13.29 16.41 -39.47
N MET A 349 12.44 15.54 -39.98
CA MET A 349 12.80 14.35 -40.70
C MET A 349 12.94 14.68 -42.18
N GLU A 350 14.12 14.41 -42.73
CA GLU A 350 14.29 14.32 -44.18
C GLU A 350 13.76 12.96 -44.65
N THR A 351 12.95 13.03 -45.70
CA THR A 351 12.28 11.92 -46.36
C THR A 351 13.25 11.09 -47.18
N SER A 352 13.24 9.77 -47.00
CA SER A 352 13.61 8.80 -48.03
C SER A 352 12.44 7.86 -48.29
N ASP A 353 12.02 7.77 -49.54
CA ASP A 353 10.91 7.02 -50.09
C ASP A 353 11.05 5.50 -49.89
N GLU A 354 10.14 4.88 -49.11
CA GLU A 354 9.76 3.48 -49.27
C GLU A 354 8.26 3.34 -48.88
N LYS A 355 7.55 2.42 -49.57
CA LYS A 355 6.09 2.23 -49.54
C LYS A 355 5.51 2.25 -48.11
N GLU A 356 4.73 3.28 -47.83
CA GLU A 356 4.00 3.46 -46.58
C GLU A 356 2.94 2.34 -46.37
N ASP A 357 3.19 1.46 -45.39
CA ASP A 357 2.13 0.71 -44.72
C ASP A 357 1.45 1.68 -43.74
N ASP A 358 0.18 2.03 -44.03
CA ASP A 358 -0.63 3.03 -43.31
C ASP A 358 -1.03 2.62 -41.87
N THR A 359 -0.28 1.70 -41.26
CA THR A 359 -0.50 1.19 -39.90
C THR A 359 -0.02 2.23 -38.87
N PRO A 360 -0.85 2.72 -37.93
CA PRO A 360 -0.45 3.72 -36.96
C PRO A 360 0.65 3.18 -36.03
N ILE A 361 1.63 4.03 -35.72
CA ILE A 361 2.70 3.72 -34.77
C ILE A 361 2.13 3.87 -33.35
N GLY A 362 2.37 2.85 -32.50
CA GLY A 362 1.90 2.92 -31.12
C GLY A 362 2.16 1.64 -30.33
N LYS A 363 1.68 1.64 -29.10
CA LYS A 363 1.90 0.56 -28.11
C LYS A 363 0.88 -0.58 -28.17
N GLU A 364 -0.23 -0.42 -28.85
CA GLU A 364 -1.31 -1.41 -28.84
C GLU A 364 -1.04 -2.56 -29.80
N VAL A 365 -1.63 -3.71 -29.51
CA VAL A 365 -1.56 -4.88 -30.39
C VAL A 365 -2.19 -4.52 -31.75
N GLY A 366 -1.51 -4.86 -32.84
CA GLY A 366 -1.89 -4.50 -34.21
C GLY A 366 -1.31 -3.17 -34.72
N MET A 367 -0.76 -2.33 -33.84
CA MET A 367 -0.04 -1.10 -34.23
C MET A 367 1.42 -1.41 -34.55
N ARG A 368 2.03 -0.59 -35.38
CA ARG A 368 3.47 -0.64 -35.66
C ARG A 368 4.25 -0.24 -34.40
N CYS A 369 5.21 -1.08 -33.99
CA CYS A 369 6.05 -0.83 -32.83
C CYS A 369 6.87 0.46 -33.05
N PRO A 370 6.93 1.37 -32.09
CA PRO A 370 7.83 2.53 -32.15
C PRO A 370 9.27 2.06 -32.32
N ASP A 371 10.00 2.68 -33.25
CA ASP A 371 11.43 2.39 -33.43
C ASP A 371 12.26 2.94 -32.28
N PHE A 372 13.33 2.23 -31.95
CA PHE A 372 14.27 2.65 -30.91
C PHE A 372 15.66 2.08 -31.16
N THR A 373 16.67 2.75 -30.61
CA THR A 373 18.06 2.28 -30.57
C THR A 373 18.52 2.22 -29.13
N VAL A 374 19.10 1.10 -28.71
CA VAL A 374 19.59 0.86 -27.34
C VAL A 374 21.01 0.28 -27.39
N PRO A 375 21.89 0.63 -26.44
CA PRO A 375 23.22 0.01 -26.32
C PRO A 375 23.11 -1.44 -25.86
N LEU A 376 23.94 -2.30 -26.41
CA LEU A 376 24.08 -3.71 -26.00
C LEU A 376 25.17 -3.83 -24.92
N TYR A 377 24.98 -4.80 -24.01
CA TYR A 377 26.02 -5.21 -23.07
C TYR A 377 27.10 -6.05 -23.78
N GLY A 378 28.39 -5.87 -23.40
CA GLY A 378 29.49 -6.67 -23.85
C GLY A 378 30.26 -6.02 -24.99
N ASP A 379 29.77 -5.98 -26.20
CA ASP A 379 30.54 -5.65 -27.41
C ASP A 379 30.58 -4.15 -27.75
N GLY A 380 29.92 -3.31 -26.95
CA GLY A 380 29.82 -1.87 -27.22
C GLY A 380 29.00 -1.49 -28.47
N GLY A 381 28.20 -2.43 -28.99
CA GLY A 381 27.29 -2.22 -30.12
C GLY A 381 25.97 -1.62 -29.71
N THR A 382 25.10 -1.36 -30.69
CA THR A 382 23.75 -0.89 -30.50
C THR A 382 22.77 -1.83 -31.20
N TYR A 383 21.57 -1.95 -30.67
CA TYR A 383 20.44 -2.64 -31.30
C TYR A 383 19.39 -1.60 -31.71
N THR A 384 19.08 -1.57 -33.02
CA THR A 384 18.01 -0.74 -33.58
C THR A 384 16.88 -1.64 -34.08
N LEU A 385 15.66 -1.43 -33.61
CA LEU A 385 14.53 -2.32 -33.92
C LEU A 385 14.25 -2.43 -35.43
N SER A 386 14.34 -1.33 -36.16
CA SER A 386 14.10 -1.27 -37.62
C SER A 386 15.16 -2.04 -38.45
N GLU A 387 16.41 -2.12 -37.99
CA GLU A 387 17.48 -2.85 -38.66
C GLU A 387 17.26 -4.37 -38.63
N HIS A 388 16.42 -4.86 -37.74
CA HIS A 388 16.06 -6.26 -37.59
C HIS A 388 14.68 -6.60 -38.19
N ALA A 389 14.23 -5.83 -39.17
CA ALA A 389 12.99 -6.13 -39.92
C ALA A 389 13.08 -7.49 -40.62
N GLY A 390 11.94 -8.17 -40.73
CA GLY A 390 11.85 -9.50 -41.32
C GLY A 390 12.03 -10.68 -40.35
N LYS A 391 12.41 -10.39 -39.09
CA LYS A 391 12.43 -11.39 -38.00
C LYS A 391 11.34 -11.12 -36.99
N VAL A 392 10.94 -12.15 -36.26
CA VAL A 392 10.12 -11.99 -35.06
C VAL A 392 11.01 -11.49 -33.93
N ARG A 393 10.61 -10.39 -33.26
CA ARG A 393 11.40 -9.78 -32.18
C ARG A 393 10.65 -9.93 -30.86
N VAL A 394 11.33 -10.48 -29.86
CA VAL A 394 10.84 -10.69 -28.51
C VAL A 394 11.61 -9.77 -27.56
N LEU A 395 10.92 -8.76 -27.05
CA LEU A 395 11.49 -7.75 -26.19
C LEU A 395 11.04 -8.03 -24.75
N ASN A 396 11.98 -8.37 -23.86
CA ASN A 396 11.72 -8.58 -22.44
C ASN A 396 12.33 -7.45 -21.62
N PHE A 397 11.51 -6.70 -20.90
CA PHE A 397 11.96 -5.64 -19.99
C PHE A 397 12.08 -6.19 -18.58
N TRP A 398 13.27 -6.10 -18.02
CA TRP A 398 13.63 -6.71 -16.75
C TRP A 398 14.55 -5.83 -15.91
N ALA A 399 14.80 -6.25 -14.65
CA ALA A 399 15.85 -5.67 -13.80
C ALA A 399 16.39 -6.74 -12.84
N THR A 400 17.64 -6.58 -12.39
CA THR A 400 18.33 -7.54 -11.51
C THR A 400 17.59 -7.76 -10.18
N TRP A 401 16.95 -6.74 -9.62
CA TRP A 401 16.15 -6.80 -8.39
C TRP A 401 14.74 -7.38 -8.58
N CYS A 402 14.29 -7.56 -9.81
CA CYS A 402 12.97 -8.05 -10.12
C CYS A 402 12.93 -9.59 -10.09
N THR A 403 12.61 -10.16 -8.94
CA THR A 403 12.58 -11.64 -8.77
C THR A 403 11.74 -12.39 -9.80
N PRO A 404 10.51 -11.95 -10.19
CA PRO A 404 9.79 -12.62 -11.26
C PRO A 404 10.45 -12.49 -12.63
N CYS A 405 11.16 -11.37 -12.90
CA CYS A 405 11.91 -11.19 -14.15
C CYS A 405 13.04 -12.22 -14.25
N VAL A 406 13.88 -12.30 -13.22
CA VAL A 406 14.98 -13.27 -13.16
C VAL A 406 14.48 -14.70 -13.31
N GLY A 407 13.32 -15.00 -12.73
CA GLY A 407 12.71 -16.34 -12.81
C GLY A 407 12.21 -16.73 -14.19
N GLU A 408 11.95 -15.78 -15.09
CA GLU A 408 11.48 -16.05 -16.46
C GLU A 408 12.59 -16.02 -17.52
N LEU A 409 13.75 -15.40 -17.25
CA LEU A 409 14.87 -15.34 -18.20
C LEU A 409 15.25 -16.70 -18.79
N PRO A 410 15.28 -17.81 -18.04
CA PRO A 410 15.54 -19.12 -18.62
C PRO A 410 14.57 -19.54 -19.73
N TYR A 411 13.32 -19.06 -19.70
CA TYR A 411 12.35 -19.37 -20.78
C TYR A 411 12.72 -18.64 -22.08
N PHE A 412 13.23 -17.42 -21.98
CA PHE A 412 13.72 -16.68 -23.15
C PHE A 412 14.98 -17.32 -23.74
N VAL A 413 15.89 -17.84 -22.90
CA VAL A 413 17.05 -18.62 -23.35
C VAL A 413 16.58 -19.87 -24.12
N GLN A 414 15.60 -20.63 -23.60
CA GLN A 414 15.07 -21.80 -24.27
C GLN A 414 14.44 -21.45 -25.63
N ILE A 415 13.67 -20.37 -25.70
CA ILE A 415 13.04 -19.89 -26.95
C ILE A 415 14.13 -19.48 -27.96
N HIS A 416 15.16 -18.76 -27.52
CA HIS A 416 16.28 -18.37 -28.38
C HIS A 416 17.03 -19.60 -28.94
N GLN A 417 17.28 -20.60 -28.09
CA GLN A 417 17.95 -21.84 -28.50
C GLN A 417 17.09 -22.71 -29.46
N GLU A 418 15.76 -22.70 -29.28
CA GLU A 418 14.84 -23.49 -30.10
C GLU A 418 14.67 -22.91 -31.51
N TYR A 419 14.56 -21.58 -31.62
CA TYR A 419 14.28 -20.93 -32.91
C TYR A 419 15.49 -20.25 -33.55
N GLY A 420 16.62 -20.12 -32.84
CA GLY A 420 17.88 -19.61 -33.34
C GLY A 420 17.75 -18.28 -34.08
N ASP A 421 18.34 -18.20 -35.29
CA ASP A 421 18.38 -16.97 -36.10
C ASP A 421 17.02 -16.53 -36.69
N ALA A 422 15.95 -17.34 -36.54
CA ALA A 422 14.61 -16.97 -37.00
C ALA A 422 13.97 -15.87 -36.15
N ILE A 423 14.44 -15.69 -34.94
CA ILE A 423 13.91 -14.70 -33.99
C ILE A 423 15.04 -13.93 -33.31
N ASP A 424 14.76 -12.68 -32.93
CA ASP A 424 15.64 -11.92 -32.05
C ASP A 424 15.00 -11.83 -30.66
N VAL A 425 15.73 -12.30 -29.65
CA VAL A 425 15.30 -12.22 -28.23
C VAL A 425 16.20 -11.26 -27.50
N ILE A 426 15.65 -10.13 -27.05
CA ILE A 426 16.38 -9.06 -26.39
C ILE A 426 15.88 -8.86 -24.97
N ALA A 427 16.76 -9.08 -24.00
CA ALA A 427 16.52 -8.78 -22.60
C ALA A 427 16.97 -7.36 -22.27
N MET A 428 16.03 -6.40 -22.24
CA MET A 428 16.31 -4.98 -21.96
C MET A 428 16.25 -4.71 -20.47
N HIS A 429 17.41 -4.34 -19.89
CA HIS A 429 17.49 -3.88 -18.52
C HIS A 429 16.94 -2.46 -18.40
N SER A 430 15.81 -2.31 -17.74
CA SER A 430 15.09 -1.03 -17.62
C SER A 430 15.18 -0.47 -16.20
N ASP A 431 16.38 -0.07 -15.78
CA ASP A 431 16.65 0.62 -14.52
C ASP A 431 17.85 1.55 -14.69
N MET A 432 17.85 2.64 -13.90
CA MET A 432 18.98 3.60 -13.84
C MET A 432 20.21 3.01 -13.13
N VAL A 433 20.09 1.91 -12.40
CA VAL A 433 21.18 1.25 -11.67
C VAL A 433 21.72 0.12 -12.52
N THR A 434 22.87 0.35 -13.14
CA THR A 434 23.49 -0.57 -14.11
C THR A 434 24.72 -1.31 -13.57
N ASP A 435 25.20 -0.95 -12.39
CA ASP A 435 26.49 -1.41 -11.85
C ASP A 435 26.65 -2.93 -11.69
N ASP A 436 25.54 -3.67 -11.62
CA ASP A 436 25.54 -5.11 -11.34
C ASP A 436 25.04 -5.98 -12.49
N VAL A 437 24.60 -5.38 -13.59
CA VAL A 437 23.94 -6.12 -14.67
C VAL A 437 24.93 -7.06 -15.38
N GLN A 438 26.13 -6.58 -15.69
CA GLN A 438 27.17 -7.39 -16.31
C GLN A 438 27.58 -8.56 -15.40
N ALA A 439 27.82 -8.27 -14.11
CA ALA A 439 28.17 -9.31 -13.14
C ALA A 439 27.06 -10.37 -12.99
N PHE A 440 25.80 -9.95 -13.10
CA PHE A 440 24.67 -10.87 -13.08
C PHE A 440 24.62 -11.76 -14.34
N ILE A 441 24.77 -11.16 -15.53
CA ILE A 441 24.78 -11.89 -16.82
C ILE A 441 25.90 -12.94 -16.81
N ASP A 442 27.10 -12.55 -16.37
CA ASP A 442 28.27 -13.43 -16.32
C ASP A 442 28.09 -14.59 -15.32
N ALA A 443 27.46 -14.30 -14.16
CA ALA A 443 27.21 -15.30 -13.14
C ALA A 443 26.15 -16.36 -13.55
N GLU A 444 25.08 -15.91 -14.20
CA GLU A 444 23.96 -16.77 -14.64
C GLU A 444 24.23 -17.46 -15.98
N ARG A 445 25.27 -17.05 -16.71
CA ARG A 445 25.65 -17.60 -18.03
C ARG A 445 24.50 -17.67 -19.02
N LEU A 446 23.72 -16.61 -19.08
CA LEU A 446 22.55 -16.52 -19.95
C LEU A 446 22.97 -16.17 -21.37
N ASP A 447 22.63 -17.04 -22.30
CA ASP A 447 22.91 -16.86 -23.75
C ASP A 447 21.75 -16.10 -24.41
N LEU A 448 21.75 -14.78 -24.25
CA LEU A 448 20.77 -13.84 -24.81
C LEU A 448 21.44 -12.52 -25.18
N MET A 449 20.82 -11.77 -26.09
CA MET A 449 21.14 -10.37 -26.28
C MET A 449 20.64 -9.54 -25.10
N PHE A 450 21.56 -8.88 -24.40
CA PHE A 450 21.22 -7.95 -23.32
C PHE A 450 21.42 -6.52 -23.76
N ALA A 451 20.39 -5.69 -23.58
CA ALA A 451 20.41 -4.26 -23.90
C ALA A 451 20.06 -3.41 -22.68
N LEU A 452 20.34 -2.11 -22.77
CA LEU A 452 20.20 -1.17 -21.67
C LEU A 452 19.23 -0.04 -22.03
N ASP A 453 18.09 0.05 -21.31
CA ASP A 453 17.16 1.18 -21.36
C ASP A 453 17.29 2.02 -20.08
N GLU A 454 18.45 2.70 -19.90
CA GLU A 454 18.79 3.47 -18.69
C GLU A 454 17.76 4.53 -18.33
N THR A 455 17.17 5.15 -19.33
CA THR A 455 16.19 6.23 -19.14
C THR A 455 14.76 5.72 -18.94
N GLY A 456 14.55 4.44 -19.24
CA GLY A 456 13.22 3.84 -19.30
C GLY A 456 12.36 4.46 -20.40
N ASN A 457 12.95 5.03 -21.45
CA ASN A 457 12.20 5.66 -22.53
C ASN A 457 11.59 4.62 -23.48
N VAL A 458 12.30 3.54 -23.73
CA VAL A 458 11.80 2.46 -24.60
C VAL A 458 10.60 1.78 -23.95
N ILE A 459 10.70 1.36 -22.70
CA ILE A 459 9.57 0.75 -21.99
C ILE A 459 8.36 1.70 -21.90
N LYS A 460 8.58 3.01 -21.72
CA LYS A 460 7.50 4.02 -21.69
C LYS A 460 6.83 4.19 -23.04
N SER A 461 7.60 4.22 -24.14
CA SER A 461 7.05 4.34 -25.51
C SER A 461 6.14 3.16 -25.85
N LEU A 462 6.43 1.99 -25.29
CA LEU A 462 5.63 0.77 -25.42
C LEU A 462 4.50 0.65 -24.39
N GLY A 463 4.26 1.72 -23.61
CA GLY A 463 3.16 1.79 -22.65
C GLY A 463 3.45 1.14 -21.31
N GLY A 464 4.66 0.66 -21.09
CA GLY A 464 5.13 0.20 -19.79
C GLY A 464 5.42 1.37 -18.85
N SER A 465 5.58 1.01 -17.60
CA SER A 465 5.98 1.93 -16.53
C SER A 465 7.09 1.27 -15.72
N THR A 466 7.24 1.65 -14.47
CA THR A 466 8.15 0.97 -13.52
C THR A 466 7.71 -0.45 -13.11
N GLN A 467 6.69 -1.00 -13.74
CA GLN A 467 6.20 -2.36 -13.43
C GLN A 467 6.89 -3.38 -14.34
N LEU A 468 7.70 -4.24 -13.74
CA LEU A 468 8.43 -5.32 -14.39
C LEU A 468 7.96 -6.69 -13.85
N PRO A 469 8.09 -7.76 -14.65
CA PRO A 469 8.51 -7.80 -16.05
C PRO A 469 7.47 -7.27 -17.03
N MET A 470 7.90 -6.92 -18.24
CA MET A 470 7.04 -6.61 -19.37
C MET A 470 7.58 -7.31 -20.61
N THR A 471 6.70 -7.93 -21.41
CA THR A 471 7.08 -8.61 -22.64
C THR A 471 6.31 -8.04 -23.82
N VAL A 472 7.02 -7.73 -24.89
CA VAL A 472 6.46 -7.31 -26.19
C VAL A 472 6.94 -8.27 -27.26
N VAL A 473 6.03 -8.76 -28.10
CA VAL A 473 6.36 -9.56 -29.28
C VAL A 473 5.96 -8.75 -30.51
N VAL A 474 6.92 -8.56 -31.40
CA VAL A 474 6.77 -7.81 -32.66
C VAL A 474 6.94 -8.79 -33.82
N ASP A 475 6.02 -8.77 -34.78
CA ASP A 475 6.07 -9.63 -35.96
C ASP A 475 7.17 -9.19 -36.97
N GLN A 476 7.30 -9.96 -38.06
CA GLN A 476 8.25 -9.69 -39.13
C GLN A 476 8.00 -8.34 -39.83
N ASN A 477 6.76 -7.82 -39.79
CA ASN A 477 6.34 -6.56 -40.40
C ASN A 477 6.47 -5.36 -39.44
N GLY A 478 6.92 -5.56 -38.22
CA GLY A 478 7.05 -4.51 -37.20
C GLY A 478 5.78 -4.22 -36.41
N LYS A 479 4.76 -5.06 -36.44
CA LYS A 479 3.52 -4.87 -35.69
C LYS A 479 3.58 -5.57 -34.33
N ASN A 480 3.08 -4.92 -33.28
CA ASN A 480 2.94 -5.52 -31.96
C ASN A 480 1.88 -6.63 -31.99
N VAL A 481 2.28 -7.87 -31.71
CA VAL A 481 1.39 -9.02 -31.58
C VAL A 481 1.02 -9.28 -30.12
N TYR A 482 1.93 -8.94 -29.23
CA TYR A 482 1.73 -9.08 -27.79
C TYR A 482 2.44 -7.91 -27.07
N ASN A 483 1.77 -7.33 -26.08
CA ASN A 483 2.33 -6.26 -25.26
C ASN A 483 1.66 -6.30 -23.88
N GLN A 484 2.32 -6.91 -22.89
CA GLN A 484 1.75 -7.04 -21.56
C GLN A 484 2.80 -6.95 -20.45
N VAL A 485 2.38 -6.37 -19.32
CA VAL A 485 3.09 -6.36 -18.05
C VAL A 485 2.72 -7.62 -17.25
N GLY A 486 3.72 -8.30 -16.72
CA GLY A 486 3.59 -9.54 -15.94
C GLY A 486 4.45 -10.66 -16.51
N SER A 487 4.73 -11.67 -15.67
CA SER A 487 5.56 -12.81 -16.10
C SER A 487 4.90 -13.63 -17.18
N VAL A 488 5.70 -14.13 -18.12
CA VAL A 488 5.31 -15.06 -19.16
C VAL A 488 5.90 -16.43 -18.89
N THR A 489 5.21 -17.48 -19.37
CA THR A 489 5.70 -18.86 -19.33
C THR A 489 6.28 -19.25 -20.70
N TYR A 490 7.12 -20.27 -20.72
CA TYR A 490 7.66 -20.84 -21.97
C TYR A 490 6.55 -21.20 -22.96
N GLU A 491 5.51 -21.91 -22.51
CA GLU A 491 4.37 -22.32 -23.34
C GLU A 491 3.64 -21.12 -23.95
N LYS A 492 3.49 -20.04 -23.18
CA LYS A 492 2.87 -18.81 -23.68
C LYS A 492 3.73 -18.14 -24.74
N LEU A 493 5.06 -18.01 -24.52
CA LEU A 493 5.98 -17.47 -25.52
C LEU A 493 5.92 -18.28 -26.81
N LYS A 494 5.99 -19.61 -26.70
CA LYS A 494 5.91 -20.51 -27.83
C LYS A 494 4.61 -20.31 -28.62
N SER A 495 3.47 -20.27 -27.95
CA SER A 495 2.16 -20.06 -28.60
C SER A 495 2.02 -18.70 -29.31
N LEU A 496 2.82 -17.70 -28.93
CA LEU A 496 2.84 -16.38 -29.56
C LEU A 496 3.79 -16.33 -30.77
N ILE A 497 4.88 -17.08 -30.75
CA ILE A 497 5.96 -17.03 -31.75
C ILE A 497 5.67 -17.99 -32.92
N GLU A 498 5.25 -19.22 -32.63
CA GLU A 498 5.02 -20.25 -33.68
C GLU A 498 4.13 -19.80 -34.85
N PRO A 499 3.01 -19.06 -34.61
CA PRO A 499 2.17 -18.60 -35.71
C PRO A 499 2.79 -17.48 -36.57
N LEU A 500 3.92 -16.91 -36.14
CA LEU A 500 4.59 -15.79 -36.81
C LEU A 500 5.82 -16.21 -37.65
N LEU A 501 6.26 -17.44 -37.47
CA LEU A 501 7.37 -18.05 -38.24
C LEU A 501 6.89 -18.66 -39.53
#